data_ba9b3b1d15acfb01892d3c929a248408
#
_entry.id   ba9b3b1d15acfb01892d3c929a248408
#
_cell.length_a   1.000
_cell.length_b   1.000
_cell.length_c   1.000
_cell.angle_alpha   90.00
_cell.angle_beta   90.00
_cell.angle_gamma   90.00
#
_symmetry.space_group_name_H-M   'P 1'
#
loop_
_entity.id
_entity.type
_entity.pdbx_description
1 polymer ?
#
loop_
_entity_poly.entity_id
_entity_poly.type
_entity_poly.pdbx_seq_one_letter_code
_entity_poly.pdbx_strand_id
1 'polypeptide(L)'
;PYTTLFRSDLQGRNRTPEGSARQGNMPDGSEQLSLFGEPASNGKSPASPSSPQGNLFAEFTDRGTESEKYSNLACLDNLKYDYQLIDTEEKRSELLQNLLTKEIFSLDTETTGTDPITAELVGMSFSYAENQAFYVPVPADRTEAQKIVNEFRPAFEKEGALKVGQNIKYDMLVLGNYGTEVRGPLFDTMVAHYVLQPELRHNMDYLAEIYLHYQTIHIEELIGPKGKGQKNMRDLSPEAIYKYACEDADVTLKLKNILEQELKTNDAEKLFYEIEMPLVPVLAYIERNGVRVDTEALKQTSEHFTARMNQIEEEVHQLAGTDFNIASPKQVGEVLFDKLRIVEKAKKTKTGQYVTSEEVLESLRGKHEIVGKILEHRGLI
;
A
#
# COMPACT_ATOMS: atom_id res chain seq x y z
N PRO A 1 -5.17 7.81 32.98
CA PRO A 1 -6.58 7.83 33.35
C PRO A 1 -7.56 7.75 32.17
N TYR A 2 -7.12 7.37 30.93
CA TYR A 2 -8.00 7.26 29.75
C TYR A 2 -8.25 5.83 29.30
N THR A 3 -7.73 4.83 29.98
CA THR A 3 -7.82 3.41 29.58
C THR A 3 -9.02 2.64 30.16
N THR A 4 -9.90 3.28 30.92
CA THR A 4 -10.95 2.55 31.66
C THR A 4 -12.37 2.72 31.08
N LEU A 5 -12.58 3.48 30.00
CA LEU A 5 -13.92 3.79 29.49
C LEU A 5 -14.39 2.98 28.27
N PHE A 6 -13.58 2.04 27.74
CA PHE A 6 -13.94 1.29 26.51
C PHE A 6 -14.07 -0.24 26.68
N ARG A 7 -14.23 -0.75 27.91
CA ARG A 7 -14.32 -2.21 28.15
C ARG A 7 -15.72 -2.78 28.37
N SER A 8 -16.80 -1.99 28.33
CA SER A 8 -18.12 -2.47 28.74
C SER A 8 -19.11 -2.83 27.62
N ASP A 9 -18.82 -2.60 26.34
CA ASP A 9 -19.85 -2.75 25.28
C ASP A 9 -19.60 -3.81 24.20
N LEU A 10 -18.66 -4.73 24.40
CA LEU A 10 -18.36 -5.81 23.44
C LEU A 10 -18.88 -7.20 23.81
N GLN A 11 -19.87 -7.32 24.70
CA GLN A 11 -20.60 -8.57 24.90
C GLN A 11 -22.00 -8.50 24.30
N GLY A 12 -22.15 -9.09 23.14
CA GLY A 12 -23.46 -9.46 22.61
C GLY A 12 -23.77 -8.97 21.22
N ARG A 13 -23.41 -9.77 20.22
CA ARG A 13 -24.27 -10.04 19.04
C ARG A 13 -23.63 -11.08 18.12
N ASN A 14 -23.74 -12.34 18.49
CA ASN A 14 -23.77 -13.44 17.51
C ASN A 14 -25.12 -13.36 16.76
N ARG A 15 -25.10 -13.13 15.48
CA ARG A 15 -26.17 -13.49 14.55
C ARG A 15 -25.56 -13.94 13.24
N THR A 16 -25.64 -15.23 13.00
CA THR A 16 -25.52 -15.86 11.68
C THR A 16 -26.67 -15.41 10.78
N PRO A 17 -26.47 -15.19 9.48
CA PRO A 17 -27.51 -15.29 8.48
C PRO A 17 -27.29 -16.53 7.61
N GLU A 18 -28.30 -17.42 7.63
CA GLU A 18 -28.51 -18.42 6.60
C GLU A 18 -29.02 -17.78 5.30
N GLY A 19 -28.46 -18.27 4.18
CA GLY A 19 -29.17 -18.64 2.97
C GLY A 19 -29.66 -17.56 2.01
N SER A 20 -29.07 -17.42 0.86
CA SER A 20 -29.56 -17.95 -0.42
C SER A 20 -28.80 -17.37 -1.61
N ALA A 21 -28.38 -18.26 -2.49
CA ALA A 21 -27.72 -17.97 -3.75
C ALA A 21 -28.64 -17.24 -4.73
N ARG A 22 -28.13 -16.16 -5.36
CA ARG A 22 -28.49 -15.79 -6.75
C ARG A 22 -27.26 -15.23 -7.44
N GLN A 23 -26.87 -15.95 -8.48
CA GLN A 23 -25.88 -15.52 -9.48
C GLN A 23 -26.40 -14.28 -10.20
N GLY A 24 -25.59 -13.25 -10.26
CA GLY A 24 -25.74 -12.10 -11.14
C GLY A 24 -24.37 -11.59 -11.55
N ASN A 25 -24.05 -11.78 -12.83
CA ASN A 25 -22.85 -11.24 -13.46
C ASN A 25 -22.77 -9.74 -13.27
N MET A 26 -21.65 -9.26 -12.74
CA MET A 26 -21.25 -7.85 -12.83
C MET A 26 -19.95 -7.73 -13.63
N PRO A 27 -19.81 -6.69 -14.44
CA PRO A 27 -18.62 -6.49 -15.25
C PRO A 27 -17.44 -6.02 -14.43
N ASP A 28 -16.29 -6.57 -14.76
CA ASP A 28 -14.95 -6.27 -14.31
C ASP A 28 -14.58 -4.81 -14.62
N GLY A 29 -14.09 -4.08 -13.64
CA GLY A 29 -13.68 -2.68 -13.80
C GLY A 29 -13.41 -1.97 -12.46
N SER A 30 -12.63 -2.58 -11.56
CA SER A 30 -12.09 -1.86 -10.41
C SER A 30 -10.62 -1.51 -10.64
N GLU A 31 -10.36 -0.35 -11.25
CA GLU A 31 -9.08 0.33 -11.11
C GLU A 31 -8.97 0.83 -9.65
N GLN A 32 -8.13 0.18 -8.88
CA GLN A 32 -7.70 0.66 -7.59
C GLN A 32 -6.79 1.88 -7.81
N LEU A 33 -7.32 3.06 -7.50
CA LEU A 33 -6.52 4.27 -7.37
C LEU A 33 -5.55 4.08 -6.19
N SER A 34 -4.27 3.85 -6.49
CA SER A 34 -3.21 3.96 -5.50
C SER A 34 -3.10 5.43 -5.09
N LEU A 35 -3.07 5.71 -3.80
CA LEU A 35 -2.95 7.06 -3.24
C LEU A 35 -1.59 7.74 -3.55
N PHE A 36 -0.70 7.05 -4.26
CA PHE A 36 0.60 7.54 -4.70
C PHE A 36 0.71 7.40 -6.22
N GLY A 37 0.29 8.47 -6.92
CA GLY A 37 0.42 8.57 -8.36
C GLY A 37 1.88 8.55 -8.81
N GLU A 38 2.19 7.75 -9.82
CA GLU A 38 3.48 7.82 -10.51
C GLU A 38 3.65 9.16 -11.21
N PRO A 39 4.80 9.85 -11.11
CA PRO A 39 5.04 11.08 -11.86
C PRO A 39 5.43 10.76 -13.31
N ALA A 40 4.68 11.32 -14.24
CA ALA A 40 5.01 11.34 -15.66
C ALA A 40 6.32 12.09 -15.91
N SER A 41 7.19 11.51 -16.72
CA SER A 41 8.46 12.08 -17.18
C SER A 41 8.24 13.29 -18.10
N ASN A 42 8.96 14.37 -17.83
CA ASN A 42 9.58 15.36 -18.69
C ASN A 42 9.36 16.82 -18.27
N GLY A 43 10.45 17.49 -17.89
CA GLY A 43 10.49 18.94 -17.74
C GLY A 43 11.77 19.39 -17.05
N LYS A 44 12.75 19.85 -17.82
CA LYS A 44 13.97 20.50 -17.33
C LYS A 44 13.63 21.74 -16.49
N SER A 45 14.19 21.84 -15.29
CA SER A 45 14.21 23.05 -14.48
C SER A 45 15.63 23.39 -14.02
N PRO A 46 15.93 24.67 -13.74
CA PRO A 46 17.28 25.20 -13.68
C PRO A 46 17.93 25.01 -12.30
N ALA A 47 19.26 25.02 -12.32
CA ALA A 47 20.18 24.81 -11.21
C ALA A 47 20.02 25.82 -10.06
N SER A 48 20.08 25.30 -8.82
CA SER A 48 20.31 26.05 -7.58
C SER A 48 21.58 25.57 -6.86
N PRO A 49 22.24 26.40 -6.04
CA PRO A 49 23.65 26.26 -5.74
C PRO A 49 23.99 25.24 -4.66
N SER A 50 25.14 24.62 -4.84
CA SER A 50 25.78 23.57 -4.08
C SER A 50 26.10 23.93 -2.62
N SER A 51 25.71 23.05 -1.69
CA SER A 51 26.31 22.87 -0.38
C SER A 51 27.16 21.57 -0.36
N PRO A 52 28.26 21.51 0.39
CA PRO A 52 29.18 20.38 0.32
C PRO A 52 28.75 19.28 1.29
N GLN A 53 27.89 18.38 0.86
CA GLN A 53 27.66 17.10 1.51
C GLN A 53 28.27 16.02 0.63
N GLY A 54 29.14 15.21 1.22
CA GLY A 54 29.84 14.13 0.54
C GLY A 54 28.85 13.15 -0.09
N ASN A 55 28.86 13.10 -1.40
CA ASN A 55 27.98 12.28 -2.22
C ASN A 55 28.43 10.82 -2.16
N LEU A 56 27.87 10.04 -1.25
CA LEU A 56 28.01 8.57 -1.27
C LEU A 56 27.34 7.93 -2.51
N PHE A 57 26.51 8.71 -3.22
CA PHE A 57 25.73 8.28 -4.39
C PHE A 57 26.34 8.69 -5.75
N ALA A 58 27.51 9.30 -5.77
CA ALA A 58 28.12 9.78 -7.03
C ALA A 58 28.69 8.65 -7.92
N GLU A 59 28.79 7.41 -7.43
CA GLU A 59 29.32 6.28 -8.20
C GLU A 59 28.24 5.48 -8.97
N PHE A 60 26.95 5.73 -8.74
CA PHE A 60 25.86 4.96 -9.37
C PHE A 60 25.28 5.55 -10.66
N THR A 61 25.91 6.53 -11.26
CA THR A 61 25.44 7.12 -12.54
C THR A 61 26.16 6.60 -13.79
N ASP A 62 26.80 5.46 -13.71
CA ASP A 62 27.36 4.83 -14.90
C ASP A 62 26.31 3.97 -15.63
N ARG A 63 26.10 4.26 -16.93
CA ARG A 63 25.13 3.64 -17.82
C ARG A 63 25.64 2.28 -18.31
N GLY A 64 25.81 1.33 -17.39
CA GLY A 64 25.89 -0.08 -17.73
C GLY A 64 24.51 -0.62 -18.14
N THR A 65 24.46 -1.59 -19.07
CA THR A 65 23.23 -2.31 -19.39
C THR A 65 22.67 -2.96 -18.13
N GLU A 66 21.33 -3.04 -17.98
CA GLU A 66 20.69 -3.62 -16.79
C GLU A 66 21.29 -4.98 -16.40
N SER A 67 21.67 -5.81 -17.37
CA SER A 67 22.31 -7.12 -17.12
C SER A 67 23.69 -7.04 -16.45
N GLU A 68 24.45 -5.95 -16.60
CA GLU A 68 25.75 -5.77 -15.95
C GLU A 68 25.63 -5.25 -14.50
N LYS A 69 24.58 -4.51 -14.17
CA LYS A 69 24.32 -4.03 -12.81
C LYS A 69 24.02 -5.18 -11.84
N TYR A 70 23.31 -6.21 -12.29
CA TYR A 70 22.91 -7.35 -11.46
C TYR A 70 23.97 -8.45 -11.35
N SER A 71 25.04 -8.43 -12.15
CA SER A 71 26.07 -9.48 -12.16
C SER A 71 26.95 -9.52 -10.91
N ASN A 72 26.90 -8.52 -10.04
CA ASN A 72 27.76 -8.38 -8.86
C ASN A 72 26.99 -8.38 -7.52
N LEU A 73 25.68 -8.56 -7.52
CA LEU A 73 24.90 -8.63 -6.28
C LEU A 73 25.06 -10.02 -5.65
N ALA A 74 25.15 -10.07 -4.33
CA ALA A 74 25.00 -11.31 -3.59
C ALA A 74 23.54 -11.79 -3.70
N CYS A 75 23.31 -13.10 -3.66
CA CYS A 75 21.99 -13.71 -3.59
C CYS A 75 22.04 -14.91 -2.65
N LEU A 76 20.90 -15.50 -2.35
CA LEU A 76 20.81 -16.62 -1.40
C LEU A 76 21.73 -17.78 -1.76
N ASP A 77 21.87 -18.10 -3.05
CA ASP A 77 22.71 -19.20 -3.54
C ASP A 77 24.21 -19.02 -3.24
N ASN A 78 24.66 -17.77 -3.02
CA ASN A 78 26.05 -17.41 -2.79
C ASN A 78 26.38 -17.16 -1.31
N LEU A 79 25.41 -17.31 -0.41
CA LEU A 79 25.57 -17.07 1.02
C LEU A 79 25.47 -18.35 1.82
N LYS A 80 26.13 -18.35 2.98
CA LYS A 80 25.88 -19.37 4.02
C LYS A 80 24.76 -18.87 4.91
N TYR A 81 23.69 -19.63 4.99
CA TYR A 81 22.52 -19.33 5.81
C TYR A 81 22.03 -20.57 6.57
N ASP A 82 21.30 -20.34 7.64
CA ASP A 82 20.59 -21.32 8.44
C ASP A 82 19.08 -20.98 8.42
N TYR A 83 18.41 -21.32 7.31
CA TYR A 83 16.96 -21.13 7.15
C TYR A 83 16.25 -22.44 7.42
N GLN A 84 15.29 -22.42 8.34
CA GLN A 84 14.65 -23.61 8.86
C GLN A 84 13.14 -23.59 8.67
N LEU A 85 12.60 -24.70 8.15
CA LEU A 85 11.17 -24.98 8.14
C LEU A 85 10.75 -25.56 9.50
N ILE A 86 9.82 -24.86 10.16
CA ILE A 86 9.33 -25.18 11.51
C ILE A 86 7.94 -25.82 11.39
N ASP A 87 7.91 -27.07 11.01
CA ASP A 87 6.74 -27.82 10.62
C ASP A 87 6.17 -28.75 11.72
N THR A 88 6.89 -28.92 12.86
CA THR A 88 6.44 -29.74 13.98
C THR A 88 6.21 -28.91 15.25
N GLU A 89 5.41 -29.45 16.19
CA GLU A 89 5.10 -28.82 17.48
C GLU A 89 6.39 -28.62 18.33
N GLU A 90 7.29 -29.62 18.31
CA GLU A 90 8.55 -29.55 19.04
C GLU A 90 9.43 -28.38 18.54
N LYS A 91 9.59 -28.26 17.20
CA LYS A 91 10.33 -27.16 16.59
C LYS A 91 9.70 -25.81 16.89
N ARG A 92 8.35 -25.70 16.84
CA ARG A 92 7.64 -24.46 17.17
C ARG A 92 7.86 -24.08 18.64
N SER A 93 7.80 -25.06 19.56
CA SER A 93 8.05 -24.84 20.98
C SER A 93 9.48 -24.34 21.22
N GLU A 94 10.47 -24.96 20.57
CA GLU A 94 11.87 -24.53 20.66
C GLU A 94 12.08 -23.12 20.11
N LEU A 95 11.53 -22.82 18.92
CA LEU A 95 11.60 -21.48 18.34
C LEU A 95 10.98 -20.44 19.26
N LEU A 96 9.78 -20.71 19.81
CA LEU A 96 9.12 -19.81 20.75
C LEU A 96 10.00 -19.53 21.98
N GLN A 97 10.58 -20.58 22.60
CA GLN A 97 11.48 -20.40 23.74
C GLN A 97 12.66 -19.50 23.37
N ASN A 98 13.25 -19.70 22.19
CA ASN A 98 14.32 -18.85 21.70
C ASN A 98 13.86 -17.40 21.55
N LEU A 99 12.72 -17.13 20.86
CA LEU A 99 12.17 -15.77 20.68
C LEU A 99 11.89 -15.07 22.02
N LEU A 100 11.42 -15.81 23.01
CA LEU A 100 11.16 -15.27 24.35
C LEU A 100 12.42 -14.82 25.09
N THR A 101 13.60 -15.30 24.71
CA THR A 101 14.88 -14.84 25.27
C THR A 101 15.44 -13.61 24.55
N LYS A 102 14.99 -13.31 23.31
CA LYS A 102 15.56 -12.23 22.50
C LYS A 102 15.01 -10.88 22.88
N GLU A 103 15.86 -9.87 22.81
CA GLU A 103 15.52 -8.46 22.95
C GLU A 103 15.06 -7.85 21.62
N ILE A 104 15.49 -8.44 20.49
CA ILE A 104 15.16 -7.98 19.13
C ILE A 104 14.92 -9.22 18.25
N PHE A 105 13.89 -9.17 17.43
CA PHE A 105 13.68 -10.11 16.32
C PHE A 105 12.84 -9.44 15.22
N SER A 106 13.10 -9.85 13.97
CA SER A 106 12.22 -9.52 12.85
C SER A 106 11.10 -10.53 12.73
N LEU A 107 10.01 -10.09 12.15
CA LEU A 107 8.87 -10.92 11.78
C LEU A 107 8.32 -10.47 10.43
N ASP A 108 7.76 -11.43 9.70
CA ASP A 108 7.01 -11.19 8.47
C ASP A 108 5.89 -12.23 8.35
N THR A 109 4.81 -11.93 7.61
CA THR A 109 3.66 -12.81 7.43
C THR A 109 3.38 -13.09 5.97
N GLU A 110 3.34 -14.38 5.61
CA GLU A 110 2.86 -14.83 4.32
C GLU A 110 1.34 -14.98 4.32
N THR A 111 0.69 -14.46 3.31
CA THR A 111 -0.78 -14.36 3.26
C THR A 111 -1.36 -14.69 1.89
N THR A 112 -2.68 -14.82 1.84
CA THR A 112 -3.41 -15.10 0.59
C THR A 112 -3.67 -13.87 -0.29
N GLY A 113 -3.34 -12.66 0.18
CA GLY A 113 -3.61 -11.43 -0.56
C GLY A 113 -3.05 -10.19 0.09
N THR A 114 -3.19 -9.06 -0.56
CA THR A 114 -2.62 -7.77 -0.13
C THR A 114 -3.53 -6.93 0.76
N ASP A 115 -4.80 -7.32 0.91
CA ASP A 115 -5.72 -6.67 1.86
C ASP A 115 -5.62 -7.37 3.22
N PRO A 116 -5.00 -6.74 4.24
CA PRO A 116 -4.74 -7.38 5.53
C PRO A 116 -6.02 -7.70 6.33
N ILE A 117 -7.16 -7.09 5.98
CA ILE A 117 -8.44 -7.33 6.69
C ILE A 117 -9.08 -8.65 6.24
N THR A 118 -8.93 -9.00 4.96
CA THR A 118 -9.56 -10.19 4.36
C THR A 118 -8.58 -11.32 4.07
N ALA A 119 -7.27 -11.03 4.08
CA ALA A 119 -6.24 -12.03 3.82
C ALA A 119 -6.19 -13.10 4.93
N GLU A 120 -5.98 -14.35 4.51
CA GLU A 120 -5.69 -15.46 5.40
C GLU A 120 -4.19 -15.64 5.58
N LEU A 121 -3.76 -15.96 6.79
CA LEU A 121 -2.37 -16.22 7.12
C LEU A 121 -1.93 -17.57 6.56
N VAL A 122 -0.87 -17.59 5.76
CA VAL A 122 -0.25 -18.79 5.17
C VAL A 122 0.96 -19.27 5.97
N GLY A 123 1.68 -18.33 6.59
CA GLY A 123 2.81 -18.63 7.44
C GLY A 123 3.35 -17.39 8.14
N MET A 124 4.28 -17.62 9.07
CA MET A 124 4.99 -16.58 9.82
C MET A 124 6.48 -16.87 9.74
N SER A 125 7.28 -15.87 9.46
CA SER A 125 8.73 -15.98 9.49
C SER A 125 9.35 -15.10 10.56
N PHE A 126 10.49 -15.54 11.08
CA PHE A 126 11.22 -14.87 12.15
C PHE A 126 12.73 -14.92 11.91
N SER A 127 13.42 -13.83 12.26
CA SER A 127 14.88 -13.84 12.36
C SER A 127 15.33 -13.05 13.59
N TYR A 128 16.32 -13.55 14.30
CA TYR A 128 16.94 -12.88 15.45
C TYR A 128 18.47 -12.86 15.38
N ALA A 129 19.03 -13.32 14.29
CA ALA A 129 20.44 -13.24 13.97
C ALA A 129 20.60 -13.23 12.44
N GLU A 130 21.54 -12.46 11.93
CA GLU A 130 21.80 -12.38 10.49
C GLU A 130 22.13 -13.76 9.89
N ASN A 131 21.60 -14.04 8.72
CA ASN A 131 21.68 -15.30 8.01
C ASN A 131 21.03 -16.50 8.75
N GLN A 132 20.18 -16.26 9.73
CA GLN A 132 19.41 -17.28 10.41
C GLN A 132 17.94 -16.87 10.47
N ALA A 133 17.05 -17.69 9.93
CA ALA A 133 15.63 -17.42 9.93
C ALA A 133 14.79 -18.71 9.97
N PHE A 134 13.54 -18.55 10.34
CA PHE A 134 12.63 -19.65 10.67
C PHE A 134 11.26 -19.35 10.04
N TYR A 135 10.72 -20.31 9.31
CA TYR A 135 9.39 -20.22 8.74
C TYR A 135 8.45 -21.22 9.38
N VAL A 136 7.33 -20.73 9.91
CA VAL A 136 6.27 -21.52 10.53
C VAL A 136 5.08 -21.55 9.58
N PRO A 137 4.79 -22.67 8.90
CA PRO A 137 3.63 -22.79 8.04
C PRO A 137 2.35 -22.79 8.85
N VAL A 138 1.31 -22.12 8.34
CA VAL A 138 -0.01 -22.03 8.95
C VAL A 138 -1.03 -22.66 8.02
N PRO A 139 -1.78 -23.70 8.47
CA PRO A 139 -2.74 -24.42 7.64
C PRO A 139 -3.95 -23.56 7.28
N ALA A 140 -4.69 -23.99 6.23
CA ALA A 140 -5.91 -23.31 5.80
C ALA A 140 -7.09 -23.47 6.80
N ASP A 141 -7.10 -24.56 7.58
CA ASP A 141 -8.11 -24.72 8.62
C ASP A 141 -7.96 -23.63 9.68
N ARG A 142 -9.00 -22.83 9.84
CA ARG A 142 -8.99 -21.67 10.73
C ARG A 142 -8.74 -22.03 12.18
N THR A 143 -9.21 -23.19 12.63
CA THR A 143 -9.05 -23.63 14.02
C THR A 143 -7.59 -24.02 14.30
N GLU A 144 -6.99 -24.77 13.39
CA GLU A 144 -5.59 -25.15 13.50
C GLU A 144 -4.66 -23.93 13.33
N ALA A 145 -4.97 -23.04 12.39
CA ALA A 145 -4.27 -21.77 12.23
C ALA A 145 -4.28 -20.96 13.52
N GLN A 146 -5.46 -20.83 14.14
CA GLN A 146 -5.63 -20.11 15.41
C GLN A 146 -4.80 -20.71 16.55
N LYS A 147 -4.67 -22.05 16.61
CA LYS A 147 -3.83 -22.71 17.62
C LYS A 147 -2.37 -22.33 17.44
N ILE A 148 -1.84 -22.42 16.21
CA ILE A 148 -0.45 -22.08 15.91
C ILE A 148 -0.17 -20.60 16.22
N VAL A 149 -1.05 -19.68 15.81
CA VAL A 149 -0.87 -18.25 16.14
C VAL A 149 -0.90 -18.02 17.64
N ASN A 150 -1.78 -18.72 18.39
CA ASN A 150 -1.84 -18.63 19.84
C ASN A 150 -0.57 -19.16 20.53
N GLU A 151 0.11 -20.15 19.97
CA GLU A 151 1.41 -20.61 20.48
C GLU A 151 2.42 -19.46 20.47
N PHE A 152 2.48 -18.67 19.42
CA PHE A 152 3.44 -17.55 19.26
C PHE A 152 2.96 -16.23 19.87
N ARG A 153 1.73 -16.12 20.33
CA ARG A 153 1.21 -14.90 20.98
C ARG A 153 2.13 -14.34 22.08
N PRO A 154 2.76 -15.14 22.96
CA PRO A 154 3.66 -14.61 23.99
C PRO A 154 4.87 -13.88 23.41
N ALA A 155 5.37 -14.26 22.22
CA ALA A 155 6.47 -13.56 21.55
C ALA A 155 5.99 -12.25 20.93
N PHE A 156 4.83 -12.24 20.26
CA PHE A 156 4.27 -11.03 19.67
C PHE A 156 3.90 -9.98 20.74
N GLU A 157 3.33 -10.41 21.85
CA GLU A 157 2.87 -9.52 22.95
C GLU A 157 3.96 -9.19 23.98
N LYS A 158 5.22 -9.64 23.78
CA LYS A 158 6.34 -9.37 24.70
C LYS A 158 6.71 -7.88 24.67
N GLU A 159 6.37 -7.14 25.73
CA GLU A 159 6.62 -5.70 25.85
C GLU A 159 8.11 -5.31 25.80
N GLY A 160 9.01 -6.15 26.29
CA GLY A 160 10.45 -5.89 26.37
C GLY A 160 11.25 -6.28 25.14
N ALA A 161 10.62 -6.67 24.01
CA ALA A 161 11.31 -7.03 22.79
C ALA A 161 10.95 -6.08 21.65
N LEU A 162 11.96 -5.58 20.93
CA LEU A 162 11.81 -4.82 19.70
C LEU A 162 11.39 -5.78 18.56
N LYS A 163 10.24 -5.52 17.95
CA LYS A 163 9.78 -6.22 16.76
C LYS A 163 10.12 -5.39 15.53
N VAL A 164 10.79 -6.03 14.60
CA VAL A 164 11.23 -5.43 13.34
C VAL A 164 10.38 -5.99 12.22
N GLY A 165 9.87 -5.15 11.35
CA GLY A 165 9.11 -5.57 10.15
C GLY A 165 9.35 -4.65 8.97
N GLN A 166 8.99 -5.09 7.80
CA GLN A 166 8.90 -4.28 6.58
C GLN A 166 7.42 -4.02 6.29
N ASN A 167 6.92 -2.80 6.54
CA ASN A 167 5.49 -2.50 6.58
C ASN A 167 4.75 -3.30 7.68
N ILE A 168 5.32 -3.30 8.88
CA ILE A 168 4.85 -4.09 10.02
C ILE A 168 3.38 -3.86 10.38
N LYS A 169 2.79 -2.75 9.96
CA LYS A 169 1.37 -2.47 10.11
C LYS A 169 0.51 -3.54 9.42
N TYR A 170 0.94 -4.04 8.26
CA TYR A 170 0.26 -5.13 7.56
C TYR A 170 0.21 -6.39 8.44
N ASP A 171 1.35 -6.80 9.00
CA ASP A 171 1.45 -7.98 9.87
C ASP A 171 0.62 -7.83 11.15
N MET A 172 0.62 -6.63 11.74
CA MET A 172 -0.22 -6.31 12.90
C MET A 172 -1.71 -6.50 12.60
N LEU A 173 -2.16 -6.09 11.41
CA LEU A 173 -3.55 -6.24 10.98
C LEU A 173 -3.90 -7.72 10.72
N VAL A 174 -3.03 -8.44 10.03
CA VAL A 174 -3.20 -9.89 9.77
C VAL A 174 -3.25 -10.69 11.07
N LEU A 175 -2.27 -10.53 11.96
CA LEU A 175 -2.24 -11.20 13.28
C LEU A 175 -3.44 -10.82 14.13
N GLY A 176 -3.86 -9.58 14.03
CA GLY A 176 -5.05 -9.10 14.68
C GLY A 176 -6.34 -9.81 14.25
N ASN A 177 -6.45 -10.36 13.01
CA ASN A 177 -7.57 -11.22 12.61
C ASN A 177 -7.62 -12.52 13.41
N TYR A 178 -6.50 -12.91 14.01
CA TYR A 178 -6.37 -14.06 14.93
C TYR A 178 -6.43 -13.65 16.41
N GLY A 179 -6.80 -12.40 16.70
CA GLY A 179 -6.90 -11.88 18.07
C GLY A 179 -5.56 -11.74 18.78
N THR A 180 -4.47 -11.62 18.03
CA THR A 180 -3.11 -11.43 18.55
C THR A 180 -2.66 -10.00 18.27
N GLU A 181 -2.13 -9.32 19.28
CA GLU A 181 -1.57 -7.98 19.18
C GLU A 181 -0.04 -8.05 19.10
N VAL A 182 0.57 -7.17 18.33
CA VAL A 182 2.02 -6.96 18.38
C VAL A 182 2.28 -5.80 19.34
N ARG A 183 2.90 -6.09 20.48
CA ARG A 183 3.13 -5.13 21.57
C ARG A 183 4.61 -4.85 21.76
N GLY A 184 4.91 -3.78 22.49
CA GLY A 184 6.26 -3.31 22.78
C GLY A 184 6.82 -2.41 21.69
N PRO A 185 8.13 -2.13 21.69
CA PRO A 185 8.74 -1.26 20.70
C PRO A 185 8.71 -1.89 19.30
N LEU A 186 8.55 -1.03 18.29
CA LEU A 186 8.50 -1.41 16.88
C LEU A 186 9.64 -0.73 16.10
N PHE A 187 10.09 -1.36 15.05
CA PHE A 187 10.94 -0.78 14.02
C PHE A 187 10.43 -1.23 12.65
N ASP A 188 9.96 -0.28 11.85
CA ASP A 188 9.52 -0.53 10.48
C ASP A 188 10.60 -0.03 9.51
N THR A 189 11.17 -0.95 8.73
CA THR A 189 12.25 -0.63 7.79
C THR A 189 11.77 0.20 6.61
N MET A 190 10.52 0.03 6.17
CA MET A 190 9.91 0.87 5.13
C MET A 190 9.75 2.31 5.62
N VAL A 191 9.22 2.51 6.82
CA VAL A 191 9.04 3.83 7.43
C VAL A 191 10.39 4.48 7.73
N ALA A 192 11.38 3.73 8.24
CA ALA A 192 12.73 4.23 8.47
C ALA A 192 13.35 4.79 7.19
N HIS A 193 13.25 4.04 6.10
CA HIS A 193 13.75 4.52 4.80
C HIS A 193 12.93 5.70 4.26
N TYR A 194 11.62 5.71 4.44
CA TYR A 194 10.78 6.85 4.04
C TYR A 194 11.19 8.15 4.75
N VAL A 195 11.49 8.07 6.04
CA VAL A 195 11.99 9.23 6.82
C VAL A 195 13.35 9.73 6.29
N LEU A 196 14.22 8.81 5.87
CA LEU A 196 15.56 9.13 5.37
C LEU A 196 15.57 9.62 3.92
N GLN A 197 14.77 9.01 3.05
CA GLN A 197 14.80 9.19 1.60
C GLN A 197 13.38 9.17 1.00
N PRO A 198 12.52 10.16 1.29
CA PRO A 198 11.10 10.14 0.93
C PRO A 198 10.81 10.08 -0.57
N GLU A 199 11.76 10.47 -1.42
CA GLU A 199 11.62 10.52 -2.88
C GLU A 199 11.95 9.18 -3.57
N LEU A 200 12.46 8.19 -2.81
CA LEU A 200 12.90 6.91 -3.37
C LEU A 200 11.84 5.81 -3.19
N ARG A 201 12.11 4.61 -3.73
CA ARG A 201 11.29 3.43 -3.51
C ARG A 201 11.60 2.84 -2.14
N HIS A 202 10.59 2.23 -1.49
CA HIS A 202 10.72 1.69 -0.13
C HIS A 202 10.40 0.20 -0.03
N ASN A 203 10.24 -0.49 -1.17
CA ASN A 203 10.04 -1.94 -1.18
C ASN A 203 11.33 -2.67 -0.82
N MET A 204 11.20 -3.86 -0.25
CA MET A 204 12.31 -4.65 0.29
C MET A 204 13.40 -4.95 -0.74
N ASP A 205 13.03 -5.36 -1.95
CA ASP A 205 13.98 -5.66 -3.03
C ASP A 205 14.92 -4.48 -3.29
N TYR A 206 14.34 -3.27 -3.44
CA TYR A 206 15.12 -2.07 -3.66
C TYR A 206 16.02 -1.74 -2.46
N LEU A 207 15.52 -1.88 -1.24
CA LEU A 207 16.31 -1.63 -0.03
C LEU A 207 17.45 -2.65 0.11
N ALA A 208 17.20 -3.92 -0.18
CA ALA A 208 18.23 -4.96 -0.18
C ALA A 208 19.33 -4.68 -1.22
N GLU A 209 18.93 -4.24 -2.43
CA GLU A 209 19.87 -3.89 -3.49
C GLU A 209 20.79 -2.73 -3.06
N ILE A 210 20.24 -1.62 -2.56
CA ILE A 210 21.02 -0.40 -2.29
C ILE A 210 21.81 -0.45 -0.98
N TYR A 211 21.28 -1.10 0.06
CA TYR A 211 21.91 -1.13 1.38
C TYR A 211 22.71 -2.41 1.66
N LEU A 212 22.29 -3.55 1.12
CA LEU A 212 22.92 -4.83 1.36
C LEU A 212 23.72 -5.36 0.17
N HIS A 213 23.62 -4.70 -1.00
CA HIS A 213 24.14 -5.22 -2.27
C HIS A 213 23.68 -6.65 -2.54
N TYR A 214 22.38 -6.89 -2.30
CA TYR A 214 21.78 -8.20 -2.28
C TYR A 214 20.53 -8.24 -3.17
N GLN A 215 20.42 -9.29 -3.99
CA GLN A 215 19.23 -9.58 -4.79
C GLN A 215 18.36 -10.60 -4.06
N THR A 216 17.17 -10.21 -3.68
CA THR A 216 16.16 -11.06 -3.02
C THR A 216 15.51 -12.01 -4.02
N ILE A 217 14.89 -13.06 -3.53
CA ILE A 217 13.98 -13.92 -4.29
C ILE A 217 12.71 -13.10 -4.58
N HIS A 218 12.35 -12.93 -5.85
CA HIS A 218 11.12 -12.21 -6.19
C HIS A 218 9.88 -13.09 -6.02
N ILE A 219 8.81 -12.55 -5.49
CA ILE A 219 7.55 -13.27 -5.27
C ILE A 219 7.00 -13.89 -6.58
N GLU A 220 7.24 -13.24 -7.73
CA GLU A 220 6.84 -13.75 -9.04
C GLU A 220 7.56 -15.06 -9.43
N GLU A 221 8.70 -15.37 -8.82
CA GLU A 221 9.38 -16.66 -9.02
C GLU A 221 8.62 -17.80 -8.34
N LEU A 222 7.90 -17.51 -7.25
CA LEU A 222 7.09 -18.48 -6.51
C LEU A 222 5.69 -18.65 -7.10
N ILE A 223 4.97 -17.52 -7.27
CA ILE A 223 3.55 -17.53 -7.64
C ILE A 223 3.30 -17.24 -9.12
N GLY A 224 4.35 -16.90 -9.87
CA GLY A 224 4.24 -16.53 -11.29
C GLY A 224 3.94 -15.05 -11.52
N PRO A 225 4.04 -14.58 -12.76
CA PRO A 225 3.86 -13.17 -13.11
C PRO A 225 2.42 -12.69 -12.87
N LYS A 226 2.26 -11.39 -12.63
CA LYS A 226 0.95 -10.75 -12.43
C LYS A 226 0.01 -11.04 -13.60
N GLY A 227 -1.22 -11.47 -13.30
CA GLY A 227 -2.25 -11.74 -14.30
C GLY A 227 -3.09 -12.98 -14.00
N LYS A 228 -3.91 -13.40 -14.98
CA LYS A 228 -4.89 -14.50 -14.83
C LYS A 228 -4.30 -15.88 -14.47
N GLY A 229 -3.00 -16.05 -14.50
CA GLY A 229 -2.34 -17.34 -14.17
C GLY A 229 -1.54 -17.29 -12.87
N GLN A 230 -1.53 -16.16 -12.14
CA GLN A 230 -0.80 -16.04 -10.90
C GLN A 230 -1.41 -16.94 -9.83
N LYS A 231 -0.55 -17.73 -9.17
CA LYS A 231 -0.95 -18.59 -8.06
C LYS A 231 -1.13 -17.77 -6.78
N ASN A 232 -1.77 -18.37 -5.79
CA ASN A 232 -1.81 -17.83 -4.44
C ASN A 232 -0.70 -18.49 -3.60
N MET A 233 -0.18 -17.80 -2.59
CA MET A 233 0.81 -18.40 -1.66
C MET A 233 0.25 -19.67 -0.99
N ARG A 234 -1.05 -19.75 -0.75
CA ARG A 234 -1.74 -20.92 -0.20
C ARG A 234 -1.68 -22.16 -1.12
N ASP A 235 -1.47 -21.97 -2.42
CA ASP A 235 -1.37 -23.07 -3.40
C ASP A 235 0.01 -23.73 -3.40
N LEU A 236 0.98 -23.18 -2.69
CA LEU A 236 2.35 -23.66 -2.61
C LEU A 236 2.55 -24.53 -1.37
N SER A 237 3.50 -25.48 -1.47
CA SER A 237 3.90 -26.24 -0.29
C SER A 237 4.80 -25.42 0.65
N PRO A 238 4.84 -25.72 1.95
CA PRO A 238 5.73 -25.04 2.88
C PRO A 238 7.21 -25.08 2.47
N GLU A 239 7.66 -26.17 1.82
CA GLU A 239 9.02 -26.33 1.33
C GLU A 239 9.33 -25.39 0.15
N ALA A 240 8.32 -24.99 -0.61
CA ALA A 240 8.48 -24.00 -1.68
C ALA A 240 8.55 -22.56 -1.16
N ILE A 241 7.86 -22.28 -0.03
CA ILE A 241 7.74 -20.93 0.54
C ILE A 241 8.91 -20.60 1.49
N TYR A 242 9.38 -21.58 2.29
CA TYR A 242 10.18 -21.30 3.49
C TYR A 242 11.44 -20.50 3.23
N LYS A 243 12.10 -20.69 2.07
CA LYS A 243 13.33 -19.94 1.76
C LYS A 243 13.04 -18.48 1.52
N TYR A 244 12.01 -18.18 0.75
CA TYR A 244 11.52 -16.83 0.47
C TYR A 244 11.14 -16.13 1.77
N ALA A 245 10.24 -16.72 2.56
CA ALA A 245 9.78 -16.14 3.81
C ALA A 245 10.89 -15.95 4.86
N CYS A 246 11.82 -16.89 4.94
CA CYS A 246 13.02 -16.75 5.79
C CYS A 246 13.93 -15.62 5.32
N GLU A 247 14.11 -15.46 4.00
CA GLU A 247 14.89 -14.38 3.42
C GLU A 247 14.29 -13.03 3.77
N ASP A 248 12.97 -12.86 3.65
CA ASP A 248 12.28 -11.60 3.97
C ASP A 248 12.50 -11.21 5.44
N ALA A 249 12.39 -12.14 6.38
CA ALA A 249 12.69 -11.89 7.79
C ALA A 249 14.16 -11.55 8.06
N ASP A 250 15.11 -12.25 7.43
CA ASP A 250 16.54 -12.03 7.59
C ASP A 250 16.99 -10.70 6.98
N VAL A 251 16.53 -10.39 5.75
CA VAL A 251 16.79 -9.12 5.07
C VAL A 251 16.23 -7.95 5.89
N THR A 252 15.03 -8.09 6.42
CA THR A 252 14.40 -7.08 7.29
C THR A 252 15.24 -6.80 8.53
N LEU A 253 15.81 -7.83 9.18
CA LEU A 253 16.69 -7.65 10.32
C LEU A 253 18.00 -6.93 9.95
N LYS A 254 18.61 -7.31 8.81
CA LYS A 254 19.83 -6.66 8.30
C LYS A 254 19.59 -5.21 7.94
N LEU A 255 18.49 -4.91 7.26
CA LEU A 255 18.08 -3.54 6.90
C LEU A 255 17.88 -2.68 8.15
N LYS A 256 17.24 -3.22 9.19
CA LYS A 256 17.10 -2.53 10.49
C LYS A 256 18.45 -2.08 11.04
N ASN A 257 19.46 -2.97 11.02
CA ASN A 257 20.78 -2.65 11.58
C ASN A 257 21.46 -1.49 10.87
N ILE A 258 21.28 -1.38 9.55
CA ILE A 258 21.85 -0.28 8.75
C ILE A 258 21.00 0.99 8.90
N LEU A 259 19.69 0.89 8.73
CA LEU A 259 18.80 2.06 8.75
C LEU A 259 18.76 2.74 10.13
N GLU A 260 18.92 1.98 11.22
CA GLU A 260 19.05 2.57 12.55
C GLU A 260 20.27 3.48 12.67
N GLN A 261 21.41 3.09 12.09
CA GLN A 261 22.61 3.93 12.06
C GLN A 261 22.43 5.16 11.16
N GLU A 262 21.74 4.98 10.02
CA GLU A 262 21.42 6.09 9.11
C GLU A 262 20.48 7.10 9.78
N LEU A 263 19.44 6.66 10.50
CA LEU A 263 18.56 7.54 11.27
C LEU A 263 19.34 8.37 12.28
N LYS A 264 20.29 7.77 12.98
CA LYS A 264 21.16 8.45 13.94
C LYS A 264 22.09 9.44 13.25
N THR A 265 22.71 9.04 12.15
CA THR A 265 23.66 9.89 11.40
C THR A 265 22.98 11.13 10.82
N ASN A 266 21.70 11.00 10.42
CA ASN A 266 20.91 12.09 9.82
C ASN A 266 20.04 12.87 10.83
N ASP A 267 20.22 12.65 12.14
CA ASP A 267 19.44 13.31 13.21
C ASP A 267 17.91 13.09 13.08
N ALA A 268 17.51 11.92 12.57
CA ALA A 268 16.12 11.56 12.29
C ALA A 268 15.50 10.63 13.35
N GLU A 269 16.28 10.19 14.37
CA GLU A 269 15.82 9.26 15.40
C GLU A 269 14.59 9.78 16.14
N LYS A 270 14.59 11.06 16.49
CA LYS A 270 13.46 11.64 17.24
C LYS A 270 12.17 11.61 16.44
N LEU A 271 12.20 11.97 15.15
CA LEU A 271 11.04 11.87 14.26
C LEU A 271 10.58 10.42 14.18
N PHE A 272 11.49 9.50 13.93
CA PHE A 272 11.18 8.09 13.77
C PHE A 272 10.59 7.45 15.04
N TYR A 273 11.28 7.56 16.18
CA TYR A 273 10.88 6.86 17.39
C TYR A 273 9.76 7.55 18.20
N GLU A 274 9.68 8.89 18.16
CA GLU A 274 8.69 9.64 18.96
C GLU A 274 7.40 9.94 18.19
N ILE A 275 7.41 9.90 16.85
CA ILE A 275 6.26 10.23 16.01
C ILE A 275 5.85 9.05 15.13
N GLU A 276 6.72 8.59 14.23
CA GLU A 276 6.35 7.62 13.20
C GLU A 276 6.06 6.24 13.80
N MET A 277 6.91 5.70 14.65
CA MET A 277 6.67 4.38 15.23
C MET A 277 5.44 4.34 16.15
N PRO A 278 5.19 5.32 17.05
CA PRO A 278 3.93 5.38 17.79
C PRO A 278 2.67 5.53 16.92
N LEU A 279 2.79 6.11 15.72
CA LEU A 279 1.68 6.28 14.80
C LEU A 279 1.25 4.96 14.14
N VAL A 280 2.18 4.02 13.92
CA VAL A 280 1.91 2.72 13.26
C VAL A 280 0.75 1.95 13.94
N PRO A 281 0.75 1.68 15.26
CA PRO A 281 -0.36 0.98 15.91
C PRO A 281 -1.65 1.80 15.92
N VAL A 282 -1.59 3.13 15.90
CA VAL A 282 -2.78 3.99 15.81
C VAL A 282 -3.44 3.83 14.43
N LEU A 283 -2.64 3.84 13.36
CA LEU A 283 -3.14 3.61 12.00
C LEU A 283 -3.71 2.20 11.84
N ALA A 284 -3.02 1.18 12.36
CA ALA A 284 -3.53 -0.19 12.37
C ALA A 284 -4.89 -0.29 13.10
N TYR A 285 -5.04 0.40 14.22
CA TYR A 285 -6.31 0.45 14.96
C TYR A 285 -7.42 1.13 14.16
N ILE A 286 -7.14 2.27 13.51
CA ILE A 286 -8.10 3.01 12.68
C ILE A 286 -8.54 2.15 11.48
N GLU A 287 -7.58 1.57 10.76
CA GLU A 287 -7.84 0.72 9.60
C GLU A 287 -8.66 -0.52 9.95
N ARG A 288 -8.37 -1.14 11.09
CA ARG A 288 -9.10 -2.31 11.58
C ARG A 288 -10.54 -2.00 11.94
N ASN A 289 -10.81 -0.85 12.56
CA ASN A 289 -12.16 -0.44 12.92
C ASN A 289 -12.97 0.02 11.70
N GLY A 290 -12.27 0.51 10.67
CA GLY A 290 -12.89 1.07 9.48
C GLY A 290 -13.70 2.32 9.74
N VAL A 291 -14.39 2.78 8.71
CA VAL A 291 -15.29 3.93 8.75
C VAL A 291 -16.69 3.49 8.34
N ARG A 292 -17.68 3.84 9.14
CA ARG A 292 -19.08 3.59 8.79
C ARG A 292 -19.54 4.63 7.77
N VAL A 293 -19.92 4.15 6.59
CA VAL A 293 -20.49 4.97 5.53
C VAL A 293 -22.02 4.82 5.53
N ASP A 294 -22.74 5.93 5.50
CA ASP A 294 -24.19 5.93 5.29
C ASP A 294 -24.50 5.73 3.80
N THR A 295 -24.63 4.48 3.40
CA THR A 295 -24.86 4.09 2.00
C THR A 295 -26.21 4.55 1.47
N GLU A 296 -27.24 4.70 2.34
CA GLU A 296 -28.55 5.18 1.93
C GLU A 296 -28.51 6.69 1.64
N ALA A 297 -27.84 7.47 2.50
CA ALA A 297 -27.64 8.90 2.23
C ALA A 297 -26.82 9.15 0.95
N LEU A 298 -25.77 8.33 0.72
CA LEU A 298 -24.99 8.41 -0.53
C LEU A 298 -25.84 8.08 -1.75
N LYS A 299 -26.68 7.05 -1.67
CA LYS A 299 -27.58 6.66 -2.76
C LYS A 299 -28.58 7.79 -3.08
N GLN A 300 -29.22 8.34 -2.07
CA GLN A 300 -30.15 9.48 -2.24
C GLN A 300 -29.45 10.70 -2.84
N THR A 301 -28.24 11.00 -2.40
CA THR A 301 -27.42 12.08 -2.96
C THR A 301 -27.07 11.82 -4.42
N SER A 302 -26.68 10.59 -4.76
CA SER A 302 -26.38 10.18 -6.14
C SER A 302 -27.61 10.29 -7.05
N GLU A 303 -28.76 9.82 -6.59
CA GLU A 303 -30.02 9.94 -7.32
C GLU A 303 -30.41 11.41 -7.55
N HIS A 304 -30.24 12.26 -6.53
CA HIS A 304 -30.52 13.71 -6.64
C HIS A 304 -29.54 14.36 -7.64
N PHE A 305 -28.26 14.07 -7.57
CA PHE A 305 -27.28 14.65 -8.50
C PHE A 305 -27.49 14.15 -9.94
N THR A 306 -27.82 12.86 -10.11
CA THR A 306 -28.13 12.30 -11.43
C THR A 306 -29.35 12.98 -12.05
N ALA A 307 -30.43 13.16 -11.28
CA ALA A 307 -31.63 13.88 -11.77
C ALA A 307 -31.29 15.32 -12.16
N ARG A 308 -30.49 16.03 -11.34
CA ARG A 308 -30.07 17.40 -11.65
C ARG A 308 -29.14 17.46 -12.87
N MET A 309 -28.22 16.54 -13.02
CA MET A 309 -27.34 16.45 -14.20
C MET A 309 -28.17 16.27 -15.49
N ASN A 310 -29.10 15.33 -15.49
CA ASN A 310 -29.99 15.11 -16.66
C ASN A 310 -30.78 16.37 -17.02
N GLN A 311 -31.33 17.08 -16.02
CA GLN A 311 -32.02 18.35 -16.25
C GLN A 311 -31.08 19.39 -16.88
N ILE A 312 -29.87 19.54 -16.36
CA ILE A 312 -28.88 20.48 -16.89
C ILE A 312 -28.46 20.09 -18.31
N GLU A 313 -28.30 18.80 -18.58
CA GLU A 313 -27.99 18.31 -19.93
C GLU A 313 -29.06 18.69 -20.93
N GLU A 314 -30.34 18.52 -20.60
CA GLU A 314 -31.46 18.99 -21.43
C GLU A 314 -31.43 20.51 -21.65
N GLU A 315 -31.21 21.28 -20.59
CA GLU A 315 -31.10 22.74 -20.67
C GLU A 315 -29.95 23.19 -21.58
N VAL A 316 -28.79 22.52 -21.45
CA VAL A 316 -27.61 22.79 -22.29
C VAL A 316 -27.86 22.44 -23.75
N HIS A 317 -28.51 21.32 -24.05
CA HIS A 317 -28.85 20.91 -25.40
C HIS A 317 -29.86 21.88 -26.05
N GLN A 318 -30.84 22.37 -25.28
CA GLN A 318 -31.77 23.39 -25.73
C GLN A 318 -31.06 24.72 -26.05
N LEU A 319 -30.18 25.19 -25.16
CA LEU A 319 -29.40 26.42 -25.37
C LEU A 319 -28.39 26.28 -26.54
N ALA A 320 -27.86 25.10 -26.75
CA ALA A 320 -26.97 24.79 -27.87
C ALA A 320 -27.71 24.60 -29.20
N GLY A 321 -29.02 24.27 -29.17
CA GLY A 321 -29.81 23.87 -30.33
C GLY A 321 -29.26 22.61 -31.02
N THR A 322 -28.64 21.70 -30.28
CA THR A 322 -28.09 20.41 -30.73
C THR A 322 -27.70 19.54 -29.55
N ASP A 323 -27.81 18.25 -29.74
CA ASP A 323 -27.29 17.27 -28.79
C ASP A 323 -25.78 17.11 -28.96
N PHE A 324 -25.05 16.96 -27.86
CA PHE A 324 -23.63 16.71 -27.82
C PHE A 324 -23.21 16.18 -26.44
N ASN A 325 -22.04 15.55 -26.34
CA ASN A 325 -21.54 15.07 -25.08
C ASN A 325 -20.90 16.22 -24.26
N ILE A 326 -21.58 16.66 -23.19
CA ILE A 326 -21.11 17.72 -22.28
C ILE A 326 -19.81 17.34 -21.55
N ALA A 327 -19.56 16.05 -21.32
CA ALA A 327 -18.32 15.56 -20.72
C ALA A 327 -17.12 15.60 -21.71
N SER A 328 -17.36 15.84 -23.01
CA SER A 328 -16.31 15.95 -24.02
C SER A 328 -15.80 17.39 -24.18
N PRO A 329 -14.57 17.71 -23.72
CA PRO A 329 -14.01 19.06 -23.89
C PRO A 329 -13.97 19.53 -25.36
N LYS A 330 -13.79 18.59 -26.29
CA LYS A 330 -13.77 18.86 -27.73
C LYS A 330 -15.15 19.33 -28.21
N GLN A 331 -16.19 18.57 -27.91
CA GLN A 331 -17.57 18.93 -28.35
C GLN A 331 -18.07 20.19 -27.67
N VAL A 332 -17.79 20.37 -26.37
CA VAL A 332 -18.05 21.62 -25.67
C VAL A 332 -17.38 22.81 -26.38
N GLY A 333 -16.12 22.67 -26.77
CA GLY A 333 -15.40 23.74 -27.49
C GLY A 333 -15.99 24.04 -28.85
N GLU A 334 -16.36 23.02 -29.62
CA GLU A 334 -17.03 23.18 -30.93
C GLU A 334 -18.39 23.89 -30.80
N VAL A 335 -19.21 23.52 -29.79
CA VAL A 335 -20.49 24.14 -29.54
C VAL A 335 -20.32 25.61 -29.12
N LEU A 336 -19.47 25.89 -28.14
CA LEU A 336 -19.31 27.23 -27.60
C LEU A 336 -18.67 28.20 -28.58
N PHE A 337 -17.67 27.78 -29.34
CA PHE A 337 -16.83 28.68 -30.12
C PHE A 337 -17.06 28.62 -31.64
N ASP A 338 -17.49 27.49 -32.20
CA ASP A 338 -17.78 27.40 -33.63
C ASP A 338 -19.27 27.65 -33.89
N LYS A 339 -20.17 27.02 -33.10
CA LYS A 339 -21.63 27.13 -33.30
C LYS A 339 -22.21 28.42 -32.70
N LEU A 340 -22.03 28.59 -31.39
CA LEU A 340 -22.60 29.73 -30.64
C LEU A 340 -21.73 31.00 -30.72
N ARG A 341 -20.46 30.87 -31.06
CA ARG A 341 -19.50 31.98 -31.23
C ARG A 341 -19.53 32.98 -30.07
N ILE A 342 -19.54 32.44 -28.81
CA ILE A 342 -19.67 33.25 -27.61
C ILE A 342 -18.50 34.26 -27.42
N VAL A 343 -17.38 34.05 -28.11
CA VAL A 343 -16.26 34.97 -28.22
C VAL A 343 -15.69 34.95 -29.63
N GLU A 344 -15.12 36.11 -30.09
CA GLU A 344 -14.50 36.21 -31.42
C GLU A 344 -13.18 35.42 -31.55
N LYS A 345 -12.39 35.35 -30.50
CA LYS A 345 -11.12 34.65 -30.45
C LYS A 345 -11.03 33.74 -29.23
N ALA A 346 -11.28 32.46 -29.45
CA ALA A 346 -11.16 31.45 -28.41
C ALA A 346 -9.72 30.90 -28.32
N LYS A 347 -9.25 30.66 -27.10
CA LYS A 347 -7.93 30.06 -26.83
C LYS A 347 -7.88 28.60 -27.29
N LYS A 348 -6.82 28.22 -28.01
CA LYS A 348 -6.60 26.84 -28.48
C LYS A 348 -5.33 26.25 -27.85
N THR A 349 -5.32 24.95 -27.70
CA THR A 349 -4.16 24.15 -27.30
C THR A 349 -3.14 24.07 -28.45
N LYS A 350 -1.95 23.57 -28.18
CA LYS A 350 -0.93 23.30 -29.22
C LYS A 350 -1.42 22.34 -30.32
N THR A 351 -2.39 21.47 -30.00
CA THR A 351 -3.01 20.51 -30.93
C THR A 351 -4.22 21.08 -31.68
N GLY A 352 -4.52 22.37 -31.50
CA GLY A 352 -5.60 23.06 -32.20
C GLY A 352 -7.01 22.90 -31.58
N GLN A 353 -7.16 22.18 -30.47
CA GLN A 353 -8.42 22.07 -29.73
C GLN A 353 -8.69 23.34 -28.92
N TYR A 354 -9.98 23.66 -28.76
CA TYR A 354 -10.37 24.76 -27.86
C TYR A 354 -10.09 24.40 -26.39
N VAL A 355 -9.59 25.38 -25.64
CA VAL A 355 -9.42 25.24 -24.19
C VAL A 355 -10.74 25.47 -23.49
N THR A 356 -11.23 24.45 -22.81
CA THR A 356 -12.49 24.47 -22.05
C THR A 356 -12.24 24.12 -20.57
N SER A 357 -11.06 24.50 -20.02
CA SER A 357 -10.78 24.35 -18.60
C SER A 357 -11.77 25.19 -17.77
N GLU A 358 -11.95 24.81 -16.52
CA GLU A 358 -12.84 25.51 -15.58
C GLU A 358 -12.51 27.01 -15.52
N GLU A 359 -11.23 27.35 -15.39
CA GLU A 359 -10.76 28.74 -15.37
C GLU A 359 -11.20 29.54 -16.62
N VAL A 360 -11.07 28.92 -17.81
CA VAL A 360 -11.51 29.57 -19.07
C VAL A 360 -13.00 29.73 -19.10
N LEU A 361 -13.76 28.68 -18.73
CA LEU A 361 -15.22 28.75 -18.71
C LEU A 361 -15.74 29.74 -17.67
N GLU A 362 -15.13 29.81 -16.47
CA GLU A 362 -15.50 30.82 -15.46
C GLU A 362 -15.31 32.24 -15.98
N SER A 363 -14.23 32.51 -16.70
CA SER A 363 -14.02 33.84 -17.34
C SER A 363 -15.10 34.20 -18.37
N LEU A 364 -15.81 33.20 -18.87
CA LEU A 364 -16.88 33.33 -19.89
C LEU A 364 -18.30 33.21 -19.33
N ARG A 365 -18.45 32.96 -18.02
CA ARG A 365 -19.77 32.74 -17.36
C ARG A 365 -20.82 33.81 -17.69
N GLY A 366 -20.39 35.06 -17.78
CA GLY A 366 -21.30 36.19 -18.12
C GLY A 366 -21.56 36.40 -19.61
N LYS A 367 -20.96 35.59 -20.50
CA LYS A 367 -21.10 35.77 -21.95
C LYS A 367 -22.30 35.05 -22.55
N HIS A 368 -22.67 33.90 -21.99
CA HIS A 368 -23.79 33.08 -22.42
C HIS A 368 -24.23 32.15 -21.29
N GLU A 369 -25.54 31.97 -21.11
CA GLU A 369 -26.15 31.15 -20.05
C GLU A 369 -25.64 29.71 -20.07
N ILE A 370 -25.41 29.12 -21.24
CA ILE A 370 -24.90 27.77 -21.44
C ILE A 370 -23.59 27.51 -20.66
N VAL A 371 -22.73 28.53 -20.51
CA VAL A 371 -21.43 28.37 -19.82
C VAL A 371 -21.66 28.08 -18.33
N GLY A 372 -22.57 28.80 -17.71
CA GLY A 372 -22.95 28.56 -16.32
C GLY A 372 -23.51 27.16 -16.09
N LYS A 373 -24.32 26.68 -17.04
CA LYS A 373 -24.92 25.34 -16.98
C LYS A 373 -23.86 24.23 -17.18
N ILE A 374 -22.90 24.40 -18.08
CA ILE A 374 -21.80 23.47 -18.29
C ILE A 374 -20.91 23.40 -17.03
N LEU A 375 -20.63 24.53 -16.38
CA LEU A 375 -19.88 24.57 -15.13
C LEU A 375 -20.66 23.89 -13.99
N GLU A 376 -21.97 24.12 -13.87
CA GLU A 376 -22.82 23.45 -12.91
C GLU A 376 -22.80 21.91 -13.11
N HIS A 377 -22.95 21.45 -14.35
CA HIS A 377 -22.88 20.03 -14.69
C HIS A 377 -21.56 19.39 -14.26
N ARG A 378 -20.42 20.05 -14.55
CA ARG A 378 -19.09 19.55 -14.15
C ARG A 378 -18.90 19.49 -12.65
N GLY A 379 -19.53 20.38 -11.89
CA GLY A 379 -19.45 20.37 -10.42
C GLY A 379 -20.29 19.27 -9.76
N LEU A 380 -21.15 18.57 -10.52
CA LEU A 380 -21.98 17.47 -10.04
C LEU A 380 -21.40 16.08 -10.36
N ILE A 381 -20.37 16.00 -11.22
CA ILE A 381 -19.63 14.78 -11.52
C ILE A 381 -18.57 14.53 -10.45
#